data_d32766cc8c54a4a111dd7a3ae0a72e09
#
_entry.id   d32766cc8c54a4a111dd7a3ae0a72e09
#
_cell.length_a   1.000
_cell.length_b   1.000
_cell.length_c   1.000
_cell.angle_alpha   90.00
_cell.angle_beta   90.00
_cell.angle_gamma   90.00
#
_symmetry.space_group_name_H-M   'P 1'
#
loop_
_entity.id
_entity.type
_entity.pdbx_description
1 polymer ?
#
loop_
_entity_poly.entity_id
_entity_poly.type
_entity_poly.pdbx_seq_one_letter_code
_entity_poly.pdbx_strand_id
1 'polypeptide(L)'
;MEIEELVQRQRDFFRTGRTKDVAFRIAALQKLENSIVKYEKEINEALYADLHKSAFEGYMTEVGLSLSELRFLIKNTAAWSKTRRVRTPLAQFHAKSYVVQEPYGAALVMSPWNYPFMLSLEPAAGAIAAGNCCIIK
;
A
#
# COMPACT_ATOMS: atom_id res chain seq x y z
N MET A 1 21.99 9.26 1.17
CA MET A 1 21.47 8.79 -0.14
C MET A 1 20.73 9.95 -0.76
N GLU A 2 21.12 10.34 -1.96
CA GLU A 2 20.47 11.42 -2.70
C GLU A 2 19.07 11.00 -3.12
N ILE A 3 18.16 11.96 -3.29
CA ILE A 3 16.75 11.68 -3.63
C ILE A 3 16.66 11.00 -4.99
N GLU A 4 17.45 11.44 -5.95
CA GLU A 4 17.51 10.83 -7.29
C GLU A 4 17.90 9.37 -7.23
N GLU A 5 18.90 9.01 -6.43
CA GLU A 5 19.33 7.63 -6.22
C GLU A 5 18.22 6.79 -5.62
N LEU A 6 17.52 7.30 -4.59
CA LEU A 6 16.39 6.62 -3.98
C LEU A 6 15.28 6.32 -5.00
N VAL A 7 14.89 7.33 -5.78
CA VAL A 7 13.85 7.20 -6.82
C VAL A 7 14.28 6.20 -7.88
N GLN A 8 15.56 6.27 -8.32
CA GLN A 8 16.08 5.35 -9.33
C GLN A 8 16.07 3.90 -8.85
N ARG A 9 16.46 3.63 -7.61
CA ARG A 9 16.39 2.29 -7.01
C ARG A 9 14.95 1.73 -6.96
N GLN A 10 13.96 2.56 -6.64
CA GLN A 10 12.55 2.13 -6.67
C GLN A 10 12.10 1.79 -8.10
N ARG A 11 12.49 2.61 -9.10
CA ARG A 11 12.18 2.36 -10.50
C ARG A 11 12.84 1.08 -11.02
N ASP A 12 14.09 0.84 -10.65
CA ASP A 12 14.81 -0.35 -11.07
C ASP A 12 14.20 -1.61 -10.44
N PHE A 13 13.84 -1.55 -9.15
CA PHE A 13 13.11 -2.66 -8.52
C PHE A 13 11.75 -2.91 -9.19
N PHE A 14 11.00 -1.85 -9.50
CA PHE A 14 9.74 -1.98 -10.21
C PHE A 14 9.91 -2.65 -11.59
N ARG A 15 10.97 -2.27 -12.35
CA ARG A 15 11.28 -2.84 -13.67
C ARG A 15 11.56 -4.33 -13.64
N THR A 16 11.94 -4.90 -12.49
CA THR A 16 12.10 -6.36 -12.34
C THR A 16 10.78 -7.11 -12.52
N GLY A 17 9.63 -6.42 -12.47
CA GLY A 17 8.29 -7.02 -12.53
C GLY A 17 7.85 -7.72 -11.24
N ARG A 18 8.71 -7.79 -10.22
CA ARG A 18 8.44 -8.51 -8.97
C ARG A 18 7.20 -8.00 -8.23
N THR A 19 6.96 -6.68 -8.30
CA THR A 19 5.77 -6.05 -7.68
C THR A 19 4.46 -6.37 -8.42
N LYS A 20 4.53 -6.92 -9.65
CA LYS A 20 3.34 -7.36 -10.40
C LYS A 20 2.79 -8.68 -9.88
N ASP A 21 3.60 -9.49 -9.22
CA ASP A 21 3.15 -10.73 -8.58
C ASP A 21 2.23 -10.43 -7.38
N VAL A 22 1.00 -10.93 -7.46
CA VAL A 22 -0.03 -10.72 -6.43
C VAL A 22 0.35 -11.38 -5.11
N ALA A 23 0.97 -12.56 -5.15
CA ALA A 23 1.41 -13.26 -3.94
C ALA A 23 2.52 -12.47 -3.23
N PHE A 24 3.44 -11.87 -3.97
CA PHE A 24 4.46 -10.97 -3.42
C PHE A 24 3.84 -9.76 -2.70
N ARG A 25 2.83 -9.11 -3.31
CA ARG A 25 2.14 -7.95 -2.70
C ARG A 25 1.45 -8.34 -1.40
N ILE A 26 0.69 -9.44 -1.41
CA ILE A 26 -0.01 -9.94 -0.21
C ILE A 26 0.99 -10.28 0.89
N ALA A 27 2.08 -10.96 0.57
CA ALA A 27 3.13 -11.29 1.55
C ALA A 27 3.79 -10.02 2.13
N ALA A 28 3.98 -8.97 1.32
CA ALA A 28 4.51 -7.69 1.79
C ALA A 28 3.54 -6.99 2.77
N LEU A 29 2.24 -6.97 2.45
CA LEU A 29 1.20 -6.41 3.33
C LEU A 29 1.08 -7.19 4.64
N GLN A 30 1.14 -8.53 4.60
CA GLN A 30 1.14 -9.37 5.80
C GLN A 30 2.37 -9.12 6.70
N LYS A 31 3.55 -8.93 6.10
CA LYS A 31 4.75 -8.56 6.86
C LYS A 31 4.58 -7.20 7.54
N LEU A 32 3.96 -6.24 6.84
CA LEU A 32 3.68 -4.93 7.40
C LEU A 32 2.69 -5.03 8.57
N GLU A 33 1.58 -5.77 8.42
CA GLU A 33 0.62 -6.04 9.49
C GLU A 33 1.29 -6.64 10.72
N ASN A 34 2.09 -7.71 10.53
CA ASN A 34 2.80 -8.37 11.63
C ASN A 34 3.80 -7.42 12.32
N SER A 35 4.44 -6.52 11.56
CA SER A 35 5.35 -5.53 12.12
C SER A 35 4.61 -4.50 12.97
N ILE A 36 3.46 -4.02 12.51
CA ILE A 36 2.62 -3.07 13.29
C ILE A 36 2.18 -3.72 14.61
N VAL A 37 1.67 -4.94 14.55
CA VAL A 37 1.26 -5.67 15.78
C VAL A 37 2.44 -5.88 16.73
N LYS A 38 3.61 -6.22 16.19
CA LYS A 38 4.81 -6.44 17.00
C LYS A 38 5.29 -5.17 17.69
N TYR A 39 5.23 -4.03 17.02
CA TYR A 39 5.75 -2.74 17.49
C TYR A 39 4.65 -1.78 17.95
N GLU A 40 3.44 -2.28 18.25
CA GLU A 40 2.30 -1.45 18.63
C GLU A 40 2.62 -0.56 19.84
N LYS A 41 3.34 -1.11 20.84
CA LYS A 41 3.72 -0.36 22.04
C LYS A 41 4.63 0.82 21.69
N GLU A 42 5.68 0.58 20.92
CA GLU A 42 6.64 1.60 20.50
C GLU A 42 5.98 2.67 19.62
N ILE A 43 5.03 2.27 18.77
CA ILE A 43 4.25 3.21 17.96
C ILE A 43 3.41 4.13 18.87
N ASN A 44 2.71 3.57 19.86
CA ASN A 44 1.92 4.35 20.82
C ASN A 44 2.80 5.26 21.69
N GLU A 45 3.98 4.82 22.10
CA GLU A 45 4.95 5.64 22.81
C GLU A 45 5.43 6.83 21.97
N ALA A 46 5.69 6.61 20.67
CA ALA A 46 6.06 7.68 19.74
C ALA A 46 4.91 8.68 19.51
N LEU A 47 3.68 8.19 19.33
CA LEU A 47 2.50 9.04 19.18
C LEU A 47 2.22 9.88 20.45
N TYR A 48 2.52 9.32 21.63
CA TYR A 48 2.43 10.08 22.86
C TYR A 48 3.52 11.14 22.96
N ALA A 49 4.76 10.80 22.61
CA ALA A 49 5.87 11.73 22.67
C ALA A 49 5.68 12.95 21.75
N ASP A 50 5.15 12.73 20.53
CA ASP A 50 4.98 13.78 19.53
C ASP A 50 3.68 14.58 19.68
N LEU A 51 2.57 13.89 19.99
CA LEU A 51 1.21 14.46 19.93
C LEU A 51 0.44 14.32 21.24
N HIS A 52 1.03 13.75 22.28
CA HIS A 52 0.41 13.46 23.58
C HIS A 52 -0.87 12.58 23.46
N LYS A 53 -0.99 11.79 22.40
CA LYS A 53 -2.08 10.84 22.24
C LYS A 53 -1.95 9.72 23.29
N SER A 54 -3.01 9.49 24.05
CA SER A 54 -3.04 8.31 24.93
C SER A 54 -2.94 7.02 24.13
N ALA A 55 -2.52 5.91 24.74
CA ALA A 55 -2.45 4.62 24.04
C ALA A 55 -3.82 4.21 23.46
N PHE A 56 -4.92 4.51 24.16
CA PHE A 56 -6.27 4.28 23.65
C PHE A 56 -6.58 5.12 22.43
N GLU A 57 -6.27 6.41 22.46
CA GLU A 57 -6.49 7.31 21.33
C GLU A 57 -5.60 6.94 20.14
N GLY A 58 -4.30 6.66 20.36
CA GLY A 58 -3.37 6.22 19.32
C GLY A 58 -3.84 4.94 18.65
N TYR A 59 -4.33 3.97 19.43
CA TYR A 59 -4.90 2.75 18.86
C TYR A 59 -6.17 3.04 18.05
N MET A 60 -7.13 3.75 18.62
CA MET A 60 -8.44 3.99 18.00
C MET A 60 -8.37 4.85 16.74
N THR A 61 -7.43 5.80 16.68
CA THR A 61 -7.37 6.79 15.59
C THR A 61 -6.25 6.53 14.57
N GLU A 62 -5.30 5.65 14.88
CA GLU A 62 -4.18 5.38 13.99
C GLU A 62 -3.88 3.89 13.83
N VAL A 63 -3.42 3.20 14.88
CA VAL A 63 -2.95 1.81 14.76
C VAL A 63 -4.08 0.85 14.36
N GLY A 64 -5.21 0.91 15.04
CA GLY A 64 -6.36 0.05 14.79
C GLY A 64 -6.98 0.26 13.40
N LEU A 65 -7.06 1.52 12.93
CA LEU A 65 -7.53 1.84 11.58
C LEU A 65 -6.57 1.29 10.53
N SER A 66 -5.26 1.53 10.69
CA SER A 66 -4.23 1.00 9.77
C SER A 66 -4.24 -0.53 9.69
N LEU A 67 -4.41 -1.22 10.82
CA LEU A 67 -4.56 -2.69 10.83
C LEU A 67 -5.83 -3.15 10.11
N SER A 68 -6.95 -2.43 10.31
CA SER A 68 -8.21 -2.72 9.61
C SER A 68 -8.08 -2.57 8.11
N GLU A 69 -7.47 -1.46 7.64
CA GLU A 69 -7.22 -1.22 6.22
C GLU A 69 -6.28 -2.27 5.62
N LEU A 70 -5.18 -2.62 6.31
CA LEU A 70 -4.27 -3.66 5.85
C LEU A 70 -4.97 -5.01 5.65
N ARG A 71 -5.81 -5.43 6.61
CA ARG A 71 -6.59 -6.67 6.50
C ARG A 71 -7.57 -6.63 5.33
N PHE A 72 -8.19 -5.48 5.11
CA PHE A 72 -9.07 -5.26 3.96
C PHE A 72 -8.30 -5.35 2.64
N LEU A 73 -7.14 -4.73 2.52
CA LEU A 73 -6.28 -4.81 1.35
C LEU A 73 -5.79 -6.24 1.11
N ILE A 74 -5.27 -6.94 2.13
CA ILE A 74 -4.82 -8.34 2.03
C ILE A 74 -5.93 -9.24 1.48
N LYS A 75 -7.15 -9.08 2.00
CA LYS A 75 -8.32 -9.87 1.59
C LYS A 75 -8.72 -9.64 0.14
N ASN A 76 -8.60 -8.41 -0.36
CA ASN A 76 -9.20 -8.00 -1.63
C ASN A 76 -8.19 -7.88 -2.79
N THR A 77 -6.89 -7.73 -2.52
CA THR A 77 -5.85 -7.50 -3.55
C THR A 77 -5.90 -8.53 -4.68
N ALA A 78 -6.07 -9.82 -4.36
CA ALA A 78 -6.14 -10.87 -5.37
C ALA A 78 -7.37 -10.72 -6.28
N ALA A 79 -8.52 -10.32 -5.74
CA ALA A 79 -9.73 -10.12 -6.51
C ALA A 79 -9.62 -8.89 -7.44
N TRP A 80 -9.09 -7.79 -6.92
CA TRP A 80 -8.92 -6.54 -7.69
C TRP A 80 -7.86 -6.63 -8.78
N SER A 81 -6.88 -7.50 -8.62
CA SER A 81 -5.81 -7.72 -9.61
C SER A 81 -6.24 -8.58 -10.80
N LYS A 82 -7.46 -9.12 -10.80
CA LYS A 82 -7.95 -9.98 -11.89
C LYS A 82 -8.26 -9.17 -13.14
N THR A 83 -7.79 -9.68 -14.27
CA THR A 83 -8.23 -9.21 -15.59
C THR A 83 -9.74 -9.38 -15.73
N ARG A 84 -10.44 -8.33 -16.11
CA ARG A 84 -11.90 -8.32 -16.28
C ARG A 84 -12.27 -8.25 -17.74
N ARG A 85 -13.06 -9.24 -18.20
CA ARG A 85 -13.66 -9.20 -19.55
C ARG A 85 -14.74 -8.13 -19.60
N VAL A 86 -14.73 -7.33 -20.68
CA VAL A 86 -15.73 -6.30 -20.96
C VAL A 86 -16.41 -6.56 -22.31
N ARG A 87 -17.52 -5.87 -22.57
CA ARG A 87 -18.25 -5.98 -23.84
C ARG A 87 -17.39 -5.46 -24.97
N THR A 88 -17.26 -6.27 -26.03
CA THR A 88 -16.60 -5.86 -27.27
C THR A 88 -17.61 -5.19 -28.19
N PRO A 89 -17.33 -4.03 -28.79
CA PRO A 89 -18.20 -3.40 -29.79
C PRO A 89 -18.43 -4.33 -30.99
N LEU A 90 -19.64 -4.26 -31.57
CA LEU A 90 -20.02 -5.16 -32.67
C LEU A 90 -19.14 -5.01 -33.91
N ALA A 91 -18.63 -3.78 -34.15
CA ALA A 91 -17.70 -3.50 -35.25
C ALA A 91 -16.36 -4.26 -35.16
N GLN A 92 -16.05 -4.82 -33.99
CA GLN A 92 -14.85 -5.64 -33.73
C GLN A 92 -15.22 -7.11 -33.49
N PHE A 93 -16.23 -7.58 -34.17
CA PHE A 93 -16.69 -8.96 -34.14
C PHE A 93 -15.51 -9.95 -34.31
N HIS A 94 -15.51 -11.03 -33.53
CA HIS A 94 -14.43 -11.99 -33.27
C HIS A 94 -13.36 -11.55 -32.25
N ALA A 95 -13.25 -10.26 -31.86
CA ALA A 95 -12.33 -9.82 -30.82
C ALA A 95 -12.90 -10.09 -29.40
N LYS A 96 -11.99 -10.10 -28.40
CA LYS A 96 -12.34 -10.12 -26.97
C LYS A 96 -11.67 -8.93 -26.30
N SER A 97 -12.46 -8.16 -25.54
CA SER A 97 -11.97 -6.96 -24.85
C SER A 97 -11.83 -7.23 -23.34
N TYR A 98 -10.74 -6.70 -22.78
CA TYR A 98 -10.42 -6.87 -21.37
C TYR A 98 -9.95 -5.55 -20.77
N VAL A 99 -10.17 -5.40 -19.46
CA VAL A 99 -9.55 -4.37 -18.62
C VAL A 99 -8.51 -5.05 -17.74
N VAL A 100 -7.29 -4.56 -17.78
CA VAL A 100 -6.16 -5.02 -16.98
C VAL A 100 -5.73 -3.89 -16.07
N GLN A 101 -5.54 -4.17 -14.78
CA GLN A 101 -5.03 -3.20 -13.82
C GLN A 101 -3.50 -3.21 -13.85
N GLU A 102 -2.89 -2.07 -14.10
CA GLU A 102 -1.43 -1.93 -14.15
C GLU A 102 -0.96 -0.91 -13.11
N PRO A 103 0.10 -1.22 -12.33
CA PRO A 103 0.69 -0.25 -11.40
C PRO A 103 1.42 0.88 -12.14
N TYR A 104 1.38 2.08 -11.57
CA TYR A 104 2.09 3.25 -12.13
C TYR A 104 3.62 3.16 -12.04
N GLY A 105 4.16 2.43 -11.05
CA GLY A 105 5.60 2.27 -10.84
C GLY A 105 6.03 2.66 -9.45
N ALA A 106 6.41 3.91 -9.22
CA ALA A 106 6.78 4.44 -7.92
C ALA A 106 5.79 5.52 -7.48
N ALA A 107 5.28 5.39 -6.26
CA ALA A 107 4.40 6.35 -5.62
C ALA A 107 5.15 7.11 -4.52
N LEU A 108 4.87 8.39 -4.37
CA LEU A 108 5.30 9.21 -3.24
C LEU A 108 4.10 9.45 -2.32
N VAL A 109 4.25 9.11 -1.05
CA VAL A 109 3.31 9.45 0.02
C VAL A 109 3.88 10.60 0.82
N MET A 110 3.16 11.72 0.86
CA MET A 110 3.46 12.86 1.71
C MET A 110 2.34 12.99 2.73
N SER A 111 2.64 12.64 3.98
CA SER A 111 1.62 12.62 5.04
C SER A 111 1.66 13.89 5.88
N PRO A 112 0.50 14.33 6.41
CA PRO A 112 0.43 15.41 7.39
C PRO A 112 0.85 14.92 8.78
N TRP A 113 1.12 15.86 9.68
CA TRP A 113 1.65 15.61 11.02
C TRP A 113 0.57 15.31 12.08
N ASN A 114 -0.72 15.46 11.79
CA ASN A 114 -1.81 15.29 12.77
C ASN A 114 -2.23 13.83 13.00
N TYR A 115 -2.06 12.95 12.00
CA TYR A 115 -2.21 11.50 12.07
C TYR A 115 -1.04 10.85 11.34
N PRO A 116 0.19 10.99 11.86
CA PRO A 116 1.40 10.70 11.10
C PRO A 116 1.54 9.22 10.75
N PHE A 117 1.11 8.33 11.63
CA PHE A 117 1.21 6.89 11.40
C PHE A 117 0.18 6.42 10.36
N MET A 118 -1.10 6.66 10.60
CA MET A 118 -2.20 6.21 9.74
C MET A 118 -2.08 6.79 8.32
N LEU A 119 -1.93 8.11 8.21
CA LEU A 119 -1.89 8.79 6.91
C LEU A 119 -0.59 8.58 6.12
N SER A 120 0.43 7.99 6.74
CA SER A 120 1.61 7.48 6.04
C SER A 120 1.40 6.05 5.57
N LEU A 121 0.88 5.19 6.45
CA LEU A 121 0.84 3.74 6.25
C LEU A 121 -0.29 3.29 5.32
N GLU A 122 -1.49 3.85 5.44
CA GLU A 122 -2.64 3.45 4.62
C GLU A 122 -2.42 3.72 3.12
N PRO A 123 -2.00 4.94 2.70
CA PRO A 123 -1.69 5.17 1.29
C PRO A 123 -0.51 4.34 0.79
N ALA A 124 0.51 4.10 1.64
CA ALA A 124 1.63 3.25 1.28
C ALA A 124 1.20 1.79 1.09
N ALA A 125 0.34 1.28 1.97
CA ALA A 125 -0.25 -0.06 1.84
C ALA A 125 -1.10 -0.18 0.56
N GLY A 126 -1.91 0.85 0.25
CA GLY A 126 -2.67 0.93 -1.00
C GLY A 126 -1.77 0.91 -2.24
N ALA A 127 -0.66 1.66 -2.21
CA ALA A 127 0.34 1.65 -3.28
C ALA A 127 0.96 0.26 -3.48
N ILE A 128 1.33 -0.44 -2.39
CA ILE A 128 1.86 -1.81 -2.42
C ILE A 128 0.80 -2.79 -2.94
N ALA A 129 -0.44 -2.71 -2.48
CA ALA A 129 -1.56 -3.54 -2.94
C ALA A 129 -1.77 -3.40 -4.45
N ALA A 130 -1.67 -2.18 -4.98
CA ALA A 130 -1.76 -1.91 -6.42
C ALA A 130 -0.52 -2.36 -7.22
N GLY A 131 0.59 -2.75 -6.56
CA GLY A 131 1.82 -3.22 -7.19
C GLY A 131 2.85 -2.13 -7.46
N ASN A 132 2.73 -0.97 -6.81
CA ASN A 132 3.74 0.08 -6.88
C ASN A 132 4.84 -0.11 -5.84
N CYS A 133 6.01 0.47 -6.10
CA CYS A 133 6.97 0.82 -5.06
C CYS A 133 6.50 2.10 -4.36
N CYS A 134 6.86 2.28 -3.09
CA CYS A 134 6.41 3.44 -2.32
C CYS A 134 7.59 4.13 -1.62
N ILE A 135 7.59 5.44 -1.67
CA ILE A 135 8.49 6.32 -0.91
C ILE A 135 7.60 7.13 0.03
N ILE A 136 7.95 7.18 1.31
CA ILE A 136 7.22 7.95 2.33
C ILE A 136 8.09 9.14 2.74
N LYS A 137 7.46 10.30 2.83
CA LYS A 137 8.06 11.54 3.31
C LYS A 137 7.24 12.12 4.46
#